data_c3b28558199be2b7dd0c33cab30df8ee
#
_entry.id   c3b28558199be2b7dd0c33cab30df8ee
#
_cell.length_a   1.000
_cell.length_b   1.000
_cell.length_c   1.000
_cell.angle_alpha   90.00
_cell.angle_beta   90.00
_cell.angle_gamma   90.00
#
_symmetry.space_group_name_H-M   'P 1'
#
loop_
_entity.id
_entity.type
_entity.pdbx_description
1 polymer ?
#
loop_
_entity_poly.entity_id
_entity_poly.type
_entity_poly.pdbx_seq_one_letter_code
_entity_poly.pdbx_strand_id
1 'polypeptide(L)'
;LGRIESRAAEKQEKGTRETEPLRKRIEADPTEPTLYVQLASVFRKYGQDDRARAALQQGLGPTANAYQIQLALMDLDLIPFQKNLEQTEAKLRTLKEKARRIEADEDIDEDEEPLSEEELKKRRSKLLKEINNREIAIYRMRADRFPNEFQHRLELGIRLIKADLSDEAIAELQAAKRDEKLKWKAGMYLGISFQKRSNWRLAQRNFEEALAAVPAGEEGGRKELLYHLATGSAENGDLPRALDLGHELANMDYGFKSIGKLIDEWTDRMQNA
;
A
#
# COMPACT_ATOMS: atom_id res chain seq x y z
N LEU A 1 -30.32 11.44 -19.91
CA LEU A 1 -30.89 10.91 -18.65
C LEU A 1 -31.39 9.46 -18.87
N GLY A 2 -32.30 9.15 -19.80
CA GLY A 2 -32.91 7.82 -20.00
C GLY A 2 -31.94 6.65 -20.27
N ARG A 3 -30.77 6.88 -20.87
CA ARG A 3 -29.73 5.85 -21.09
C ARG A 3 -28.99 5.44 -19.80
N ILE A 4 -28.84 6.37 -18.86
CA ILE A 4 -28.19 6.11 -17.56
C ILE A 4 -29.15 5.35 -16.65
N GLU A 5 -30.42 5.73 -16.65
CA GLU A 5 -31.49 5.07 -15.88
C GLU A 5 -31.74 3.63 -16.38
N SER A 6 -31.76 3.42 -17.70
CA SER A 6 -31.87 2.10 -18.31
C SER A 6 -30.69 1.17 -17.93
N ARG A 7 -29.45 1.66 -17.95
CA ARG A 7 -28.26 0.90 -17.53
C ARG A 7 -28.27 0.59 -16.03
N ALA A 8 -28.78 1.49 -15.20
CA ALA A 8 -28.91 1.25 -13.75
C ALA A 8 -29.95 0.17 -13.45
N ALA A 9 -31.11 0.22 -14.15
CA ALA A 9 -32.16 -0.78 -14.05
C ALA A 9 -31.68 -2.18 -14.50
N GLU A 10 -30.99 -2.27 -15.64
CA GLU A 10 -30.38 -3.53 -16.11
C GLU A 10 -29.37 -4.12 -15.12
N LYS A 11 -28.52 -3.27 -14.52
CA LYS A 11 -27.58 -3.71 -13.48
C LYS A 11 -28.30 -4.24 -12.23
N GLN A 12 -29.39 -3.59 -11.86
CA GLN A 12 -30.19 -3.98 -10.71
C GLN A 12 -30.89 -5.31 -10.95
N GLU A 13 -31.45 -5.52 -12.15
CA GLU A 13 -32.14 -6.77 -12.54
C GLU A 13 -31.14 -7.95 -12.60
N LYS A 14 -29.98 -7.76 -13.25
CA LYS A 14 -28.90 -8.75 -13.30
C LYS A 14 -28.41 -9.10 -11.90
N GLY A 15 -28.22 -8.09 -11.03
CA GLY A 15 -27.83 -8.30 -9.64
C GLY A 15 -28.87 -9.13 -8.87
N THR A 16 -30.15 -8.87 -9.05
CA THR A 16 -31.22 -9.63 -8.40
C THR A 16 -31.21 -11.09 -8.87
N ARG A 17 -31.03 -11.33 -10.15
CA ARG A 17 -30.99 -12.68 -10.73
C ARG A 17 -29.79 -13.51 -10.24
N GLU A 18 -28.60 -12.90 -10.12
CA GLU A 18 -27.39 -13.57 -9.62
C GLU A 18 -27.46 -13.80 -8.09
N THR A 19 -28.19 -12.99 -7.34
CA THR A 19 -28.29 -13.12 -5.87
C THR A 19 -29.34 -14.12 -5.42
N GLU A 20 -30.36 -14.41 -6.23
CA GLU A 20 -31.47 -15.31 -5.85
C GLU A 20 -31.02 -16.73 -5.48
N PRO A 21 -30.13 -17.39 -6.25
CA PRO A 21 -29.63 -18.71 -5.87
C PRO A 21 -28.85 -18.71 -4.54
N LEU A 22 -28.09 -17.63 -4.29
CA LEU A 22 -27.32 -17.49 -3.04
C LEU A 22 -28.24 -17.29 -1.84
N ARG A 23 -29.31 -16.50 -1.98
CA ARG A 23 -30.32 -16.30 -0.93
C ARG A 23 -31.01 -17.62 -0.53
N LYS A 24 -31.42 -18.43 -1.52
CA LYS A 24 -31.98 -19.76 -1.26
C LYS A 24 -31.02 -20.68 -0.52
N ARG A 25 -29.74 -20.62 -0.87
CA ARG A 25 -28.72 -21.40 -0.16
C ARG A 25 -28.49 -20.91 1.27
N ILE A 26 -28.54 -19.60 1.52
CA ILE A 26 -28.45 -19.00 2.85
C ILE A 26 -29.66 -19.39 3.69
N GLU A 27 -30.87 -19.43 3.11
CA GLU A 27 -32.06 -19.89 3.78
C GLU A 27 -31.97 -21.37 4.19
N ALA A 28 -31.34 -22.19 3.35
CA ALA A 28 -31.15 -23.63 3.62
C ALA A 28 -30.03 -23.88 4.65
N ASP A 29 -28.94 -23.10 4.60
CA ASP A 29 -27.83 -23.17 5.56
C ASP A 29 -27.34 -21.74 5.92
N PRO A 30 -27.93 -21.13 6.93
CA PRO A 30 -27.56 -19.78 7.38
C PRO A 30 -26.23 -19.73 8.13
N THR A 31 -25.63 -20.87 8.48
CA THR A 31 -24.40 -20.95 9.25
C THR A 31 -23.13 -20.91 8.37
N GLU A 32 -23.29 -21.01 7.05
CA GLU A 32 -22.17 -21.03 6.10
C GLU A 32 -21.71 -19.59 5.72
N PRO A 33 -20.55 -19.10 6.24
CA PRO A 33 -20.11 -17.71 6.06
C PRO A 33 -19.75 -17.35 4.63
N THR A 34 -19.32 -18.33 3.82
CA THR A 34 -18.90 -18.08 2.43
C THR A 34 -20.07 -17.64 1.56
N LEU A 35 -21.29 -18.04 1.87
CA LEU A 35 -22.49 -17.64 1.13
C LEU A 35 -22.76 -16.14 1.26
N TYR A 36 -22.60 -15.58 2.47
CA TYR A 36 -22.78 -14.15 2.70
C TYR A 36 -21.69 -13.33 2.02
N VAL A 37 -20.43 -13.82 2.02
CA VAL A 37 -19.32 -13.18 1.32
C VAL A 37 -19.55 -13.21 -0.19
N GLN A 38 -20.03 -14.34 -0.75
CA GLN A 38 -20.39 -14.44 -2.17
C GLN A 38 -21.54 -13.49 -2.52
N LEU A 39 -22.58 -13.44 -1.70
CA LEU A 39 -23.72 -12.53 -1.89
C LEU A 39 -23.27 -11.06 -1.88
N ALA A 40 -22.43 -10.67 -0.93
CA ALA A 40 -21.84 -9.34 -0.87
C ALA A 40 -20.96 -9.03 -2.09
N SER A 41 -20.19 -10.00 -2.58
CA SER A 41 -19.37 -9.87 -3.78
C SER A 41 -20.22 -9.59 -5.02
N VAL A 42 -21.36 -10.28 -5.17
CA VAL A 42 -22.31 -10.00 -6.26
C VAL A 42 -22.87 -8.58 -6.15
N PHE A 43 -23.30 -8.13 -4.96
CA PHE A 43 -23.76 -6.75 -4.79
C PHE A 43 -22.68 -5.72 -5.16
N ARG A 44 -21.41 -5.95 -4.75
CA ARG A 44 -20.28 -5.08 -5.08
C ARG A 44 -20.01 -5.01 -6.59
N LYS A 45 -20.09 -6.14 -7.29
CA LYS A 45 -19.97 -6.19 -8.78
C LYS A 45 -20.91 -5.22 -9.47
N TYR A 46 -22.08 -4.97 -8.88
CA TYR A 46 -23.10 -4.05 -9.39
C TYR A 46 -23.05 -2.65 -8.73
N GLY A 47 -22.06 -2.36 -7.90
CA GLY A 47 -21.90 -1.07 -7.22
C GLY A 47 -22.88 -0.82 -6.08
N GLN A 48 -23.46 -1.89 -5.51
CA GLN A 48 -24.45 -1.85 -4.43
C GLN A 48 -23.77 -2.08 -3.06
N ASP A 49 -22.81 -1.22 -2.71
CA ASP A 49 -21.97 -1.40 -1.52
C ASP A 49 -22.80 -1.45 -0.23
N ASP A 50 -23.91 -0.68 -0.13
CA ASP A 50 -24.80 -0.71 1.04
C ASP A 50 -25.51 -2.07 1.21
N ARG A 51 -25.95 -2.67 0.09
CA ARG A 51 -26.55 -4.01 0.11
C ARG A 51 -25.54 -5.10 0.44
N ALA A 52 -24.31 -4.95 -0.05
CA ALA A 52 -23.20 -5.83 0.31
C ALA A 52 -22.94 -5.78 1.82
N ARG A 53 -22.91 -4.58 2.39
CA ARG A 53 -22.74 -4.38 3.83
C ARG A 53 -23.89 -5.03 4.63
N ALA A 54 -25.13 -4.78 4.24
CA ALA A 54 -26.30 -5.35 4.90
C ALA A 54 -26.28 -6.88 4.87
N ALA A 55 -25.92 -7.50 3.74
CA ALA A 55 -25.79 -8.95 3.61
C ALA A 55 -24.72 -9.52 4.55
N LEU A 56 -23.55 -8.89 4.64
CA LEU A 56 -22.48 -9.31 5.55
C LEU A 56 -22.90 -9.16 7.02
N GLN A 57 -23.52 -8.03 7.38
CA GLN A 57 -24.00 -7.80 8.74
C GLN A 57 -25.06 -8.82 9.16
N GLN A 58 -25.97 -9.18 8.24
CA GLN A 58 -26.96 -10.24 8.47
C GLN A 58 -26.31 -11.60 8.77
N GLY A 59 -25.15 -11.86 8.14
CA GLY A 59 -24.43 -13.12 8.32
C GLY A 59 -23.68 -13.25 9.65
N LEU A 60 -23.38 -12.14 10.36
CA LEU A 60 -22.56 -12.19 11.57
C LEU A 60 -23.17 -13.07 12.67
N GLY A 61 -24.46 -12.90 12.98
CA GLY A 61 -25.14 -13.68 14.03
C GLY A 61 -25.15 -15.17 13.73
N PRO A 62 -25.77 -15.63 12.62
CA PRO A 62 -25.87 -17.04 12.27
C PRO A 62 -24.52 -17.77 12.16
N THR A 63 -23.47 -17.08 11.75
CA THR A 63 -22.12 -17.66 11.56
C THR A 63 -21.20 -17.49 12.77
N ALA A 64 -21.75 -17.11 13.94
CA ALA A 64 -20.98 -16.85 15.16
C ALA A 64 -19.81 -15.86 14.94
N ASN A 65 -20.06 -14.78 14.22
CA ASN A 65 -19.08 -13.76 13.87
C ASN A 65 -17.87 -14.31 13.07
N ALA A 66 -18.15 -15.17 12.09
CA ALA A 66 -17.11 -15.77 11.28
C ALA A 66 -16.11 -14.75 10.74
N TYR A 67 -14.81 -15.05 10.82
CA TYR A 67 -13.73 -14.14 10.45
C TYR A 67 -13.82 -13.68 8.97
N GLN A 68 -14.30 -14.55 8.07
CA GLN A 68 -14.47 -14.25 6.64
C GLN A 68 -15.42 -13.06 6.45
N ILE A 69 -16.50 -13.02 7.22
CA ILE A 69 -17.49 -11.93 7.16
C ILE A 69 -16.91 -10.66 7.77
N GLN A 70 -16.23 -10.77 8.91
CA GLN A 70 -15.57 -9.62 9.53
C GLN A 70 -14.53 -9.01 8.58
N LEU A 71 -13.69 -9.84 7.97
CA LEU A 71 -12.70 -9.41 7.01
C LEU A 71 -13.34 -8.72 5.79
N ALA A 72 -14.41 -9.31 5.24
CA ALA A 72 -15.14 -8.72 4.11
C ALA A 72 -15.78 -7.36 4.46
N LEU A 73 -16.25 -7.18 5.68
CA LEU A 73 -16.74 -5.88 6.19
C LEU A 73 -15.60 -4.86 6.28
N MET A 74 -14.45 -5.24 6.81
CA MET A 74 -13.28 -4.36 6.91
C MET A 74 -12.77 -3.96 5.52
N ASP A 75 -12.72 -4.90 4.57
CA ASP A 75 -12.37 -4.61 3.17
C ASP A 75 -13.39 -3.65 2.52
N LEU A 76 -14.68 -3.80 2.84
CA LEU A 76 -15.73 -2.90 2.36
C LEU A 76 -15.60 -1.49 2.94
N ASP A 77 -15.15 -1.37 4.20
CA ASP A 77 -14.90 -0.09 4.87
C ASP A 77 -13.74 0.70 4.29
N LEU A 78 -12.84 0.06 3.56
CA LEU A 78 -11.75 0.73 2.84
C LEU A 78 -12.20 1.46 1.57
N ILE A 79 -13.24 0.96 0.91
CA ILE A 79 -13.67 1.42 -0.43
C ILE A 79 -13.91 2.94 -0.49
N PRO A 80 -14.65 3.57 0.43
CA PRO A 80 -14.88 5.01 0.38
C PRO A 80 -13.58 5.83 0.48
N PHE A 81 -12.63 5.38 1.30
CA PHE A 81 -11.34 6.05 1.46
C PHE A 81 -10.46 5.91 0.21
N GLN A 82 -10.44 4.72 -0.40
CA GLN A 82 -9.72 4.46 -1.66
C GLN A 82 -10.29 5.29 -2.81
N LYS A 83 -11.63 5.35 -2.97
CA LYS A 83 -12.31 6.19 -3.96
C LYS A 83 -11.98 7.69 -3.75
N ASN A 84 -12.03 8.16 -2.49
CA ASN A 84 -11.68 9.54 -2.15
C ASN A 84 -10.20 9.86 -2.42
N LEU A 85 -9.31 8.91 -2.18
CA LEU A 85 -7.88 9.03 -2.48
C LEU A 85 -7.67 9.16 -3.99
N GLU A 86 -8.27 8.27 -4.77
CA GLU A 86 -8.20 8.29 -6.25
C GLU A 86 -8.70 9.63 -6.82
N GLN A 87 -9.84 10.12 -6.34
CA GLN A 87 -10.39 11.43 -6.74
C GLN A 87 -9.44 12.58 -6.36
N THR A 88 -8.85 12.53 -5.17
CA THR A 88 -7.90 13.55 -4.70
C THR A 88 -6.63 13.55 -5.54
N GLU A 89 -6.12 12.37 -5.89
CA GLU A 89 -4.94 12.22 -6.75
C GLU A 89 -5.22 12.63 -8.20
N ALA A 90 -6.42 12.36 -8.71
CA ALA A 90 -6.85 12.84 -10.02
C ALA A 90 -6.85 14.38 -10.07
N LYS A 91 -7.44 15.04 -9.05
CA LYS A 91 -7.43 16.51 -8.93
C LYS A 91 -6.02 17.08 -8.86
N LEU A 92 -5.12 16.45 -8.09
CA LEU A 92 -3.71 16.87 -8.01
C LEU A 92 -2.99 16.75 -9.36
N ARG A 93 -3.29 15.70 -10.16
CA ARG A 93 -2.72 15.55 -11.52
C ARG A 93 -3.22 16.66 -12.44
N THR A 94 -4.53 16.93 -12.43
CA THR A 94 -5.13 18.01 -13.24
C THR A 94 -4.54 19.36 -12.90
N LEU A 95 -4.34 19.69 -11.61
CA LEU A 95 -3.70 20.94 -11.20
C LEU A 95 -2.27 21.08 -11.71
N LYS A 96 -1.48 20.01 -11.61
CA LYS A 96 -0.09 20.01 -12.12
C LYS A 96 -0.05 20.17 -13.64
N GLU A 97 -1.00 19.59 -14.34
CA GLU A 97 -1.10 19.71 -15.79
C GLU A 97 -1.52 21.13 -16.19
N LYS A 98 -2.51 21.73 -15.49
CA LYS A 98 -2.88 23.14 -15.67
C LYS A 98 -1.68 24.08 -15.41
N ALA A 99 -0.94 23.87 -14.32
CA ALA A 99 0.24 24.68 -14.01
C ALA A 99 1.31 24.60 -15.13
N ARG A 100 1.56 23.43 -15.68
CA ARG A 100 2.49 23.26 -16.82
C ARG A 100 2.00 23.97 -18.08
N ARG A 101 0.70 23.96 -18.36
CA ARG A 101 0.12 24.66 -19.51
C ARG A 101 0.16 26.17 -19.36
N ILE A 102 -0.05 26.70 -18.15
CA ILE A 102 0.15 28.13 -17.83
C ILE A 102 1.60 28.53 -18.06
N GLU A 103 2.56 27.72 -17.61
CA GLU A 103 4.00 27.96 -17.87
C GLU A 103 4.34 27.93 -19.37
N ALA A 104 3.56 27.23 -20.18
CA ALA A 104 3.70 27.12 -21.63
C ALA A 104 2.93 28.19 -22.42
N ASP A 105 2.30 29.16 -21.72
CA ASP A 105 1.50 30.26 -22.31
C ASP A 105 0.29 29.81 -23.14
N GLU A 106 -0.35 28.66 -22.75
CA GLU A 106 -1.57 28.14 -23.37
C GLU A 106 -2.83 28.71 -22.70
N ASP A 107 -3.82 29.12 -23.49
CA ASP A 107 -5.12 29.59 -22.99
C ASP A 107 -5.84 28.49 -22.20
N ILE A 108 -6.30 28.82 -21.00
CA ILE A 108 -7.06 27.92 -20.11
C ILE A 108 -8.37 28.56 -19.72
N ASP A 109 -9.48 27.84 -19.93
CA ASP A 109 -10.79 28.20 -19.39
C ASP A 109 -10.79 28.19 -17.87
N GLU A 110 -11.10 29.33 -17.26
CA GLU A 110 -11.23 29.50 -15.81
C GLU A 110 -12.63 29.08 -15.34
N ASP A 111 -12.88 27.78 -15.16
CA ASP A 111 -14.09 27.32 -14.49
C ASP A 111 -13.75 26.55 -13.21
N GLU A 112 -14.32 27.01 -12.07
CA GLU A 112 -14.29 26.54 -10.70
C GLU A 112 -13.01 26.90 -9.91
N GLU A 113 -13.20 27.53 -8.71
CA GLU A 113 -12.15 27.65 -7.70
C GLU A 113 -11.74 26.26 -7.19
N PRO A 114 -10.61 25.71 -7.62
CA PRO A 114 -10.16 24.42 -7.12
C PRO A 114 -9.60 24.57 -5.72
N LEU A 115 -9.80 23.55 -4.88
CA LEU A 115 -9.02 23.41 -3.64
C LEU A 115 -7.54 23.64 -3.96
N SER A 116 -6.85 24.41 -3.11
CA SER A 116 -5.43 24.67 -3.30
C SER A 116 -4.62 23.37 -3.36
N GLU A 117 -3.50 23.37 -4.07
CA GLU A 117 -2.62 22.17 -4.14
C GLU A 117 -2.22 21.70 -2.74
N GLU A 118 -2.03 22.63 -1.81
CA GLU A 118 -1.67 22.33 -0.42
C GLU A 118 -2.80 21.61 0.33
N GLU A 119 -4.05 22.05 0.16
CA GLU A 119 -5.22 21.38 0.76
C GLU A 119 -5.41 19.98 0.21
N LEU A 120 -5.22 19.78 -1.10
CA LEU A 120 -5.28 18.46 -1.71
C LEU A 120 -4.15 17.54 -1.24
N LYS A 121 -2.93 18.04 -1.08
CA LYS A 121 -1.80 17.29 -0.50
C LYS A 121 -2.09 16.89 0.95
N LYS A 122 -2.64 17.80 1.75
CA LYS A 122 -3.04 17.53 3.14
C LYS A 122 -4.16 16.50 3.21
N ARG A 123 -5.17 16.62 2.35
CA ARG A 123 -6.26 15.64 2.23
C ARG A 123 -5.73 14.26 1.82
N ARG A 124 -4.86 14.20 0.82
CA ARG A 124 -4.18 12.96 0.38
C ARG A 124 -3.42 12.29 1.53
N SER A 125 -2.63 13.05 2.26
CA SER A 125 -1.87 12.53 3.42
C SER A 125 -2.79 11.95 4.49
N LYS A 126 -3.89 12.64 4.82
CA LYS A 126 -4.89 12.17 5.79
C LYS A 126 -5.56 10.86 5.33
N LEU A 127 -5.95 10.77 4.05
CA LEU A 127 -6.55 9.58 3.48
C LEU A 127 -5.59 8.39 3.49
N LEU A 128 -4.32 8.59 3.10
CA LEU A 128 -3.29 7.55 3.14
C LEU A 128 -3.08 7.01 4.56
N LYS A 129 -3.05 7.90 5.56
CA LYS A 129 -2.93 7.51 6.97
C LYS A 129 -4.13 6.70 7.44
N GLU A 130 -5.34 7.10 7.08
CA GLU A 130 -6.57 6.40 7.46
C GLU A 130 -6.66 5.02 6.78
N ILE A 131 -6.34 4.93 5.49
CA ILE A 131 -6.25 3.64 4.77
C ILE A 131 -5.24 2.72 5.45
N ASN A 132 -4.04 3.24 5.73
CA ASN A 132 -2.98 2.44 6.38
C ASN A 132 -3.42 1.90 7.75
N ASN A 133 -4.10 2.71 8.57
CA ASN A 133 -4.60 2.27 9.87
C ASN A 133 -5.63 1.14 9.75
N ARG A 134 -6.52 1.21 8.76
CA ARG A 134 -7.49 0.15 8.48
C ARG A 134 -6.83 -1.12 7.95
N GLU A 135 -5.85 -0.97 7.07
CA GLU A 135 -5.05 -2.08 6.55
C GLU A 135 -4.26 -2.79 7.67
N ILE A 136 -3.74 -2.07 8.66
CA ILE A 136 -3.10 -2.67 9.85
C ILE A 136 -4.07 -3.65 10.53
N ALA A 137 -5.31 -3.24 10.78
CA ALA A 137 -6.31 -4.10 11.41
C ALA A 137 -6.61 -5.35 10.56
N ILE A 138 -6.75 -5.19 9.25
CA ILE A 138 -7.00 -6.29 8.30
C ILE A 138 -5.83 -7.29 8.32
N TYR A 139 -4.58 -6.80 8.18
CA TYR A 139 -3.42 -7.70 8.12
C TYR A 139 -3.09 -8.33 9.48
N ARG A 140 -3.41 -7.64 10.58
CA ARG A 140 -3.31 -8.24 11.93
C ARG A 140 -4.27 -9.42 12.06
N MET A 141 -5.54 -9.26 11.68
CA MET A 141 -6.51 -10.35 11.66
C MET A 141 -6.06 -11.53 10.78
N ARG A 142 -5.49 -11.24 9.60
CA ARG A 142 -4.97 -12.28 8.70
C ARG A 142 -3.75 -12.99 9.29
N ALA A 143 -2.80 -12.26 9.85
CA ALA A 143 -1.60 -12.83 10.46
C ALA A 143 -1.91 -13.70 11.68
N ASP A 144 -2.89 -13.31 12.49
CA ASP A 144 -3.36 -14.10 13.65
C ASP A 144 -4.09 -15.37 13.21
N ARG A 145 -4.89 -15.28 12.15
CA ARG A 145 -5.66 -16.41 11.65
C ARG A 145 -4.81 -17.42 10.89
N PHE A 146 -3.81 -16.95 10.17
CA PHE A 146 -2.94 -17.75 9.32
C PHE A 146 -1.46 -17.57 9.71
N PRO A 147 -1.05 -18.06 10.89
CA PRO A 147 0.28 -17.81 11.45
C PRO A 147 1.44 -18.33 10.58
N ASN A 148 1.17 -19.29 9.71
CA ASN A 148 2.16 -19.88 8.80
C ASN A 148 2.19 -19.18 7.42
N GLU A 149 1.26 -18.25 7.15
CA GLU A 149 1.27 -17.44 5.94
C GLU A 149 2.08 -16.16 6.19
N PHE A 150 3.39 -16.27 6.12
CA PHE A 150 4.34 -15.20 6.42
C PHE A 150 4.17 -13.95 5.57
N GLN A 151 3.50 -14.05 4.41
CA GLN A 151 3.14 -12.88 3.59
C GLN A 151 2.27 -11.89 4.36
N HIS A 152 1.33 -12.35 5.19
CA HIS A 152 0.47 -11.45 5.99
C HIS A 152 1.28 -10.68 7.04
N ARG A 153 2.30 -11.32 7.64
CA ARG A 153 3.21 -10.67 8.59
C ARG A 153 4.10 -9.64 7.90
N LEU A 154 4.59 -9.94 6.69
CA LEU A 154 5.34 -8.98 5.88
C LEU A 154 4.49 -7.73 5.59
N GLU A 155 3.26 -7.93 5.12
CA GLU A 155 2.34 -6.83 4.79
C GLU A 155 1.96 -6.02 6.04
N LEU A 156 1.75 -6.67 7.18
CA LEU A 156 1.52 -6.00 8.46
C LEU A 156 2.73 -5.15 8.85
N GLY A 157 3.93 -5.71 8.81
CA GLY A 157 5.17 -5.01 9.15
C GLY A 157 5.40 -3.76 8.29
N ILE A 158 5.14 -3.83 6.99
CA ILE A 158 5.22 -2.68 6.07
C ILE A 158 4.28 -1.55 6.50
N ARG A 159 3.06 -1.89 6.89
CA ARG A 159 2.05 -0.90 7.31
C ARG A 159 2.35 -0.30 8.67
N LEU A 160 2.90 -1.10 9.58
CA LEU A 160 3.36 -0.65 10.89
C LEU A 160 4.50 0.36 10.76
N ILE A 161 5.45 0.17 9.81
CA ILE A 161 6.49 1.16 9.52
C ILE A 161 5.89 2.49 9.05
N LYS A 162 4.86 2.45 8.20
CA LYS A 162 4.17 3.66 7.72
C LYS A 162 3.41 4.39 8.83
N ALA A 163 3.03 3.67 9.88
CA ALA A 163 2.37 4.21 11.07
C ALA A 163 3.36 4.61 12.19
N ASP A 164 4.68 4.53 11.93
CA ASP A 164 5.78 4.76 12.88
C ASP A 164 5.77 3.82 14.11
N LEU A 165 5.13 2.65 13.99
CA LEU A 165 5.10 1.59 14.99
C LEU A 165 6.28 0.62 14.80
N SER A 166 7.50 1.15 14.90
CA SER A 166 8.72 0.43 14.50
C SER A 166 8.98 -0.84 15.34
N ASP A 167 8.62 -0.87 16.61
CA ASP A 167 8.85 -2.06 17.46
C ASP A 167 7.96 -3.23 17.06
N GLU A 168 6.67 -2.97 16.83
CA GLU A 168 5.75 -3.99 16.33
C GLU A 168 6.16 -4.44 14.92
N ALA A 169 6.55 -3.50 14.06
CA ALA A 169 7.01 -3.80 12.70
C ALA A 169 8.20 -4.76 12.70
N ILE A 170 9.19 -4.53 13.58
CA ILE A 170 10.37 -5.38 13.70
C ILE A 170 9.97 -6.82 14.05
N ALA A 171 9.07 -7.01 15.02
CA ALA A 171 8.61 -8.34 15.40
C ALA A 171 7.95 -9.11 14.24
N GLU A 172 7.04 -8.45 13.52
CA GLU A 172 6.33 -9.06 12.39
C GLU A 172 7.28 -9.36 11.21
N LEU A 173 8.20 -8.45 10.91
CA LEU A 173 9.19 -8.63 9.84
C LEU A 173 10.22 -9.71 10.16
N GLN A 174 10.63 -9.86 11.43
CA GLN A 174 11.49 -10.97 11.85
C GLN A 174 10.78 -12.31 11.67
N ALA A 175 9.49 -12.38 11.95
CA ALA A 175 8.70 -13.57 11.67
C ALA A 175 8.60 -13.83 10.17
N ALA A 176 8.33 -12.80 9.34
CA ALA A 176 8.25 -12.92 7.90
C ALA A 176 9.56 -13.36 7.23
N LYS A 177 10.71 -12.94 7.81
CA LYS A 177 12.06 -13.30 7.32
C LYS A 177 12.35 -14.81 7.37
N ARG A 178 11.53 -15.60 8.08
CA ARG A 178 11.67 -17.09 8.14
C ARG A 178 11.29 -17.75 6.81
N ASP A 179 10.49 -17.10 5.98
CA ASP A 179 10.17 -17.57 4.64
C ASP A 179 11.29 -17.15 3.66
N GLU A 180 11.96 -18.11 3.03
CA GLU A 180 13.06 -17.86 2.12
C GLU A 180 12.67 -16.97 0.92
N LYS A 181 11.40 -17.04 0.45
CA LYS A 181 10.90 -16.20 -0.64
C LYS A 181 10.71 -14.73 -0.23
N LEU A 182 10.45 -14.51 1.06
CA LEU A 182 10.21 -13.18 1.62
C LEU A 182 11.43 -12.59 2.31
N LYS A 183 12.49 -13.39 2.50
CA LYS A 183 13.69 -13.07 3.28
C LYS A 183 14.32 -11.73 2.90
N TRP A 184 14.51 -11.48 1.63
CA TRP A 184 15.10 -10.23 1.15
C TRP A 184 14.18 -9.03 1.39
N LYS A 185 12.87 -9.18 1.10
CA LYS A 185 11.88 -8.13 1.33
C LYS A 185 11.74 -7.80 2.81
N ALA A 186 11.59 -8.81 3.64
CA ALA A 186 11.51 -8.64 5.09
C ALA A 186 12.80 -8.03 5.66
N GLY A 187 13.97 -8.46 5.17
CA GLY A 187 15.27 -7.89 5.53
C GLY A 187 15.39 -6.41 5.15
N MET A 188 14.93 -6.03 3.95
CA MET A 188 14.90 -4.63 3.53
C MET A 188 14.04 -3.76 4.48
N TYR A 189 12.83 -4.20 4.79
CA TYR A 189 11.95 -3.44 5.69
C TYR A 189 12.44 -3.46 7.16
N LEU A 190 13.13 -4.52 7.61
CA LEU A 190 13.84 -4.51 8.89
C LEU A 190 14.94 -3.44 8.91
N GLY A 191 15.72 -3.35 7.84
CA GLY A 191 16.73 -2.30 7.69
C GLY A 191 16.10 -0.91 7.81
N ILE A 192 15.01 -0.65 7.10
CA ILE A 192 14.25 0.62 7.17
C ILE A 192 13.76 0.90 8.61
N SER A 193 13.24 -0.13 9.30
CA SER A 193 12.76 0.02 10.68
C SER A 193 13.89 0.41 11.64
N PHE A 194 15.07 -0.23 11.52
CA PHE A 194 16.23 0.10 12.32
C PHE A 194 16.83 1.47 11.96
N GLN A 195 16.81 1.85 10.68
CA GLN A 195 17.24 3.18 10.25
C GLN A 195 16.35 4.29 10.84
N LYS A 196 15.02 4.11 10.84
CA LYS A 196 14.09 5.02 11.54
C LYS A 196 14.35 5.16 13.03
N ARG A 197 14.89 4.12 13.66
CA ARG A 197 15.32 4.13 15.07
C ARG A 197 16.75 4.64 15.28
N SER A 198 17.37 5.21 14.26
CA SER A 198 18.76 5.67 14.28
C SER A 198 19.77 4.57 14.67
N ASN A 199 19.43 3.32 14.43
CA ASN A 199 20.31 2.18 14.66
C ASN A 199 20.92 1.70 13.33
N TRP A 200 21.87 2.49 12.83
CA TRP A 200 22.50 2.22 11.54
C TRP A 200 23.17 0.84 11.48
N ARG A 201 23.87 0.44 12.52
CA ARG A 201 24.55 -0.86 12.54
C ARG A 201 23.61 -2.04 12.24
N LEU A 202 22.43 -2.06 12.85
CA LEU A 202 21.42 -3.10 12.59
C LEU A 202 20.74 -2.88 11.23
N ALA A 203 20.51 -1.63 10.84
CA ALA A 203 19.93 -1.32 9.51
C ALA A 203 20.85 -1.84 8.40
N GLN A 204 22.12 -1.46 8.44
CA GLN A 204 23.13 -1.84 7.46
C GLN A 204 23.22 -3.37 7.32
N ARG A 205 23.35 -4.09 8.43
CA ARG A 205 23.41 -5.55 8.42
C ARG A 205 22.19 -6.18 7.75
N ASN A 206 20.99 -5.70 8.05
CA ASN A 206 19.77 -6.24 7.44
C ASN A 206 19.68 -5.91 5.95
N PHE A 207 20.12 -4.72 5.53
CA PHE A 207 20.18 -4.35 4.11
C PHE A 207 21.20 -5.21 3.34
N GLU A 208 22.38 -5.47 3.90
CA GLU A 208 23.41 -6.33 3.29
C GLU A 208 22.95 -7.77 3.15
N GLU A 209 22.37 -8.34 4.21
CA GLU A 209 21.78 -9.68 4.17
C GLU A 209 20.63 -9.77 3.14
N ALA A 210 19.81 -8.72 3.05
CA ALA A 210 18.74 -8.64 2.07
C ALA A 210 19.29 -8.54 0.65
N LEU A 211 20.29 -7.69 0.41
CA LEU A 211 20.92 -7.52 -0.91
C LEU A 211 21.52 -8.83 -1.43
N ALA A 212 22.16 -9.61 -0.56
CA ALA A 212 22.70 -10.93 -0.89
C ALA A 212 21.61 -11.97 -1.21
N ALA A 213 20.38 -11.75 -0.71
CA ALA A 213 19.26 -12.68 -0.89
C ALA A 213 18.29 -12.25 -2.02
N VAL A 214 18.52 -11.12 -2.70
CA VAL A 214 17.65 -10.65 -3.79
C VAL A 214 17.75 -11.60 -4.98
N PRO A 215 16.62 -12.15 -5.48
CA PRO A 215 16.63 -12.98 -6.69
C PRO A 215 17.08 -12.19 -7.94
N ALA A 216 17.70 -12.88 -8.89
CA ALA A 216 18.25 -12.27 -10.10
C ALA A 216 17.24 -11.44 -10.94
N GLY A 217 15.94 -11.75 -10.85
CA GLY A 217 14.88 -10.99 -11.57
C GLY A 217 14.33 -9.77 -10.82
N GLU A 218 14.77 -9.53 -9.59
CA GLU A 218 14.22 -8.46 -8.72
C GLU A 218 15.10 -7.21 -8.72
N GLU A 219 15.37 -6.67 -9.91
CA GLU A 219 16.23 -5.48 -10.10
C GLU A 219 15.75 -4.26 -9.29
N GLY A 220 14.42 -4.07 -9.19
CA GLY A 220 13.84 -2.98 -8.39
C GLY A 220 14.23 -3.08 -6.91
N GLY A 221 14.16 -4.29 -6.35
CA GLY A 221 14.58 -4.56 -4.97
C GLY A 221 16.08 -4.32 -4.75
N ARG A 222 16.90 -4.73 -5.72
CA ARG A 222 18.35 -4.50 -5.67
C ARG A 222 18.68 -3.00 -5.68
N LYS A 223 18.05 -2.23 -6.57
CA LYS A 223 18.23 -0.77 -6.63
C LYS A 223 17.81 -0.07 -5.32
N GLU A 224 16.69 -0.46 -4.74
CA GLU A 224 16.23 0.08 -3.46
C GLU A 224 17.22 -0.20 -2.32
N LEU A 225 17.73 -1.42 -2.23
CA LEU A 225 18.70 -1.81 -1.20
C LEU A 225 20.03 -1.08 -1.35
N LEU A 226 20.56 -0.97 -2.58
CA LEU A 226 21.76 -0.20 -2.86
C LEU A 226 21.58 1.28 -2.49
N TYR A 227 20.40 1.86 -2.79
CA TYR A 227 20.08 3.24 -2.42
C TYR A 227 20.07 3.43 -0.89
N HIS A 228 19.42 2.55 -0.15
CA HIS A 228 19.40 2.63 1.32
C HIS A 228 20.78 2.45 1.93
N LEU A 229 21.59 1.54 1.41
CA LEU A 229 22.97 1.34 1.87
C LEU A 229 23.85 2.55 1.57
N ALA A 230 23.77 3.10 0.35
CA ALA A 230 24.55 4.26 -0.03
C ALA A 230 24.20 5.49 0.79
N THR A 231 22.91 5.84 0.86
CA THR A 231 22.46 7.02 1.62
C THR A 231 22.73 6.88 3.11
N GLY A 232 22.45 5.70 3.68
CA GLY A 232 22.72 5.45 5.09
C GLY A 232 24.20 5.47 5.45
N SER A 233 25.10 4.99 4.56
CA SER A 233 26.55 5.11 4.76
C SER A 233 26.99 6.56 4.74
N ALA A 234 26.49 7.39 3.81
CA ALA A 234 26.80 8.82 3.72
C ALA A 234 26.31 9.59 4.95
N GLU A 235 25.10 9.29 5.45
CA GLU A 235 24.52 9.88 6.67
C GLU A 235 25.34 9.54 7.93
N ASN A 236 25.97 8.38 7.94
CA ASN A 236 26.79 7.91 9.06
C ASN A 236 28.31 8.16 8.88
N GLY A 237 28.67 8.96 7.88
CA GLY A 237 30.05 9.44 7.70
C GLY A 237 30.96 8.53 6.88
N ASP A 238 30.48 7.39 6.39
CA ASP A 238 31.24 6.47 5.54
C ASP A 238 31.06 6.86 4.06
N LEU A 239 31.64 8.02 3.67
CA LEU A 239 31.56 8.55 2.31
C LEU A 239 32.22 7.63 1.26
N PRO A 240 33.36 6.99 1.50
CA PRO A 240 33.95 6.05 0.55
C PRO A 240 32.97 4.94 0.17
N ARG A 241 32.36 4.30 1.17
CA ARG A 241 31.39 3.25 0.95
C ARG A 241 30.11 3.75 0.26
N ALA A 242 29.65 4.95 0.64
CA ALA A 242 28.50 5.59 -0.01
C ALA A 242 28.72 5.79 -1.50
N LEU A 243 29.93 6.24 -1.90
CA LEU A 243 30.32 6.43 -3.29
C LEU A 243 30.41 5.11 -4.05
N ASP A 244 31.02 4.06 -3.46
CA ASP A 244 31.10 2.74 -4.11
C ASP A 244 29.70 2.18 -4.42
N LEU A 245 28.80 2.20 -3.43
CA LEU A 245 27.42 1.73 -3.58
C LEU A 245 26.60 2.63 -4.52
N GLY A 246 26.83 3.94 -4.47
CA GLY A 246 26.21 4.92 -5.34
C GLY A 246 26.58 4.69 -6.80
N HIS A 247 27.86 4.45 -7.09
CA HIS A 247 28.33 4.12 -8.43
C HIS A 247 27.78 2.78 -8.93
N GLU A 248 27.71 1.75 -8.07
CA GLU A 248 27.06 0.48 -8.44
C GLU A 248 25.60 0.71 -8.85
N LEU A 249 24.83 1.50 -8.07
CA LEU A 249 23.46 1.85 -8.39
C LEU A 249 23.35 2.69 -9.67
N ALA A 250 24.23 3.69 -9.85
CA ALA A 250 24.25 4.55 -11.03
C ALA A 250 24.54 3.77 -12.32
N ASN A 251 25.38 2.73 -12.24
CA ASN A 251 25.65 1.82 -13.36
C ASN A 251 24.41 1.00 -13.74
N MET A 252 23.51 0.71 -12.79
CA MET A 252 22.23 0.05 -13.07
C MET A 252 21.17 1.04 -13.58
N ASP A 253 21.10 2.23 -12.96
CA ASP A 253 20.09 3.26 -13.27
C ASP A 253 20.54 4.61 -12.71
N TYR A 254 21.16 5.44 -13.56
CA TYR A 254 21.67 6.76 -13.16
C TYR A 254 20.57 7.72 -12.67
N GLY A 255 19.33 7.56 -13.17
CA GLY A 255 18.18 8.39 -12.78
C GLY A 255 17.51 7.97 -11.48
N PHE A 256 17.85 6.79 -10.95
CA PHE A 256 17.16 6.24 -9.78
C PHE A 256 17.29 7.16 -8.56
N LYS A 257 16.18 7.71 -8.11
CA LYS A 257 16.10 8.62 -6.94
C LYS A 257 17.19 9.70 -6.93
N SER A 258 17.55 10.19 -8.11
CA SER A 258 18.58 11.22 -8.30
C SER A 258 19.97 10.83 -7.76
N ILE A 259 20.33 9.55 -7.84
CA ILE A 259 21.61 9.05 -7.30
C ILE A 259 22.83 9.79 -7.87
N GLY A 260 22.78 10.22 -9.16
CA GLY A 260 23.85 11.00 -9.75
C GLY A 260 24.17 12.28 -8.97
N LYS A 261 23.14 13.04 -8.56
CA LYS A 261 23.32 14.24 -7.74
C LYS A 261 23.90 13.94 -6.35
N LEU A 262 23.47 12.83 -5.74
CA LEU A 262 24.00 12.41 -4.44
C LEU A 262 25.48 12.04 -4.52
N ILE A 263 25.90 11.37 -5.59
CA ILE A 263 27.32 11.06 -5.84
C ILE A 263 28.15 12.34 -5.94
N ASP A 264 27.68 13.35 -6.69
CA ASP A 264 28.38 14.64 -6.81
C ASP A 264 28.50 15.30 -5.42
N GLU A 265 27.41 15.38 -4.66
CA GLU A 265 27.40 15.95 -3.30
C GLU A 265 28.34 15.20 -2.34
N TRP A 266 28.40 13.87 -2.39
CA TRP A 266 29.29 13.08 -1.54
C TRP A 266 30.75 13.23 -1.94
N THR A 267 31.02 13.35 -3.23
CA THR A 267 32.36 13.60 -3.75
C THR A 267 32.90 14.95 -3.26
N ASP A 268 32.09 16.01 -3.37
CA ASP A 268 32.43 17.34 -2.88
C ASP A 268 32.68 17.34 -1.36
N ARG A 269 31.84 16.65 -0.61
CA ARG A 269 32.03 16.51 0.85
C ARG A 269 33.32 15.77 1.20
N MET A 270 33.69 14.75 0.42
CA MET A 270 34.89 13.97 0.66
C MET A 270 36.16 14.77 0.32
N GLN A 271 36.12 15.69 -0.67
CA GLN A 271 37.23 16.55 -1.05
C GLN A 271 37.44 17.71 -0.07
N ASN A 272 36.39 18.11 0.66
CA ASN A 272 36.41 19.25 1.58
C ASN A 272 36.55 18.82 3.06
N ALA A 273 36.71 17.53 3.33
CA ALA A 273 36.89 16.96 4.67
C ALA A 273 38.38 16.67 4.98
#